data_974b7408ac747fa5cd293dab62a65ed0
#
_entry.id   974b7408ac747fa5cd293dab62a65ed0
#
_cell.length_a   1.000
_cell.length_b   1.000
_cell.length_c   1.000
_cell.angle_alpha   90.00
_cell.angle_beta   90.00
_cell.angle_gamma   90.00
#
_symmetry.space_group_name_H-M   'P 1'
#
loop_
_entity.id
_entity.type
_entity.pdbx_description
1 polymer ?
#
loop_
_entity_poly.entity_id
_entity_poly.type
_entity_poly.pdbx_seq_one_letter_code
_entity_poly.pdbx_strand_id
1 'polypeptide(L)'
;MKKVKQLNKKSFFKTKFIQFCRLLGYEIIDQNSFEVPTLNKKLTESLGIPGKKSISIPLGEVKITRQVKSLTVYFRSCAKVHLWEQNKTRIFAQPKSEYSLRSLKSILKAITYAEEKLNSVNYKVIVIDDNSEKNFLMDLEKLIKQYKIDVRLISLNSREYEDITQDTNFASIYKSYLLAKEEADDLIYFVEDDYIHEKIAIHEMVLAYERISSQLKREIIMFPVDYPYLYAQHSPTYIMLGDKRHWRKIDQSLATFLISKEHFVKYWDNFIEFATIVSDPAEKPLHRVYEIESCFSPIPSLALHCTNVNSIYGLSPNIDWKKIWDENQL
;
A
#
# COMPACT_ATOMS: atom_id res chain seq x y z
N MET A 1 28.17 9.21 -30.44
CA MET A 1 26.77 9.43 -30.00
C MET A 1 25.94 9.86 -31.20
N LYS A 2 25.21 8.95 -31.82
CA LYS A 2 24.27 9.29 -32.90
C LYS A 2 22.92 9.66 -32.24
N LYS A 3 22.47 10.90 -32.45
CA LYS A 3 21.16 11.41 -32.04
C LYS A 3 20.08 10.49 -32.66
N VAL A 4 19.29 9.88 -31.82
CA VAL A 4 18.05 9.23 -32.22
C VAL A 4 17.15 10.34 -32.77
N LYS A 5 16.93 10.35 -34.07
CA LYS A 5 15.97 11.24 -34.71
C LYS A 5 14.59 10.94 -34.13
N GLN A 6 13.95 11.96 -33.56
CA GLN A 6 12.56 11.94 -33.22
C GLN A 6 11.74 11.50 -34.43
N LEU A 7 10.99 10.43 -34.21
CA LEU A 7 10.04 9.92 -35.17
C LEU A 7 8.74 10.72 -35.11
N ASN A 8 8.28 10.97 -36.31
CA ASN A 8 6.92 11.26 -36.75
C ASN A 8 6.33 12.64 -36.44
N LYS A 9 6.65 13.55 -37.35
CA LYS A 9 5.61 14.46 -37.84
C LYS A 9 4.49 13.58 -38.42
N LYS A 10 3.37 13.44 -37.72
CA LYS A 10 2.16 12.81 -38.29
C LYS A 10 1.91 13.45 -39.64
N SER A 11 1.90 12.66 -40.72
CA SER A 11 1.68 13.22 -42.04
C SER A 11 0.34 14.00 -42.03
N PHE A 12 0.35 15.23 -42.48
CA PHE A 12 -0.84 16.08 -42.56
C PHE A 12 -2.00 15.38 -43.27
N PHE A 13 -1.72 14.66 -44.35
CA PHE A 13 -2.72 13.87 -45.09
C PHE A 13 -3.34 12.76 -44.21
N LYS A 14 -2.54 12.05 -43.46
CA LYS A 14 -3.02 11.00 -42.56
C LYS A 14 -3.98 11.57 -41.49
N THR A 15 -3.63 12.71 -40.92
CA THR A 15 -4.48 13.37 -39.91
C THR A 15 -5.81 13.84 -40.53
N LYS A 16 -5.77 14.42 -41.73
CA LYS A 16 -6.97 14.87 -42.43
C LYS A 16 -7.88 13.71 -42.88
N PHE A 17 -7.28 12.61 -43.30
CA PHE A 17 -8.02 11.40 -43.64
C PHE A 17 -8.74 10.79 -42.43
N ILE A 18 -8.06 10.70 -41.28
CA ILE A 18 -8.69 10.24 -40.01
C ILE A 18 -9.85 11.17 -39.60
N GLN A 19 -9.66 12.50 -39.70
CA GLN A 19 -10.71 13.45 -39.41
C GLN A 19 -11.92 13.29 -40.34
N PHE A 20 -11.70 13.08 -41.61
CA PHE A 20 -12.76 12.83 -42.59
C PHE A 20 -13.53 11.53 -42.27
N CYS A 21 -12.83 10.44 -41.94
CA CYS A 21 -13.50 9.20 -41.54
C CYS A 21 -14.34 9.37 -40.28
N ARG A 22 -13.88 10.15 -39.31
CA ARG A 22 -14.65 10.48 -38.09
C ARG A 22 -15.95 11.24 -38.42
N LEU A 23 -15.91 12.16 -39.38
CA LEU A 23 -17.13 12.85 -39.84
C LEU A 23 -18.15 11.89 -40.46
N LEU A 24 -17.68 10.76 -41.04
CA LEU A 24 -18.53 9.71 -41.58
C LEU A 24 -18.95 8.66 -40.55
N GLY A 25 -18.58 8.85 -39.24
CA GLY A 25 -18.92 7.90 -38.18
C GLY A 25 -17.96 6.72 -38.03
N TYR A 26 -16.79 6.73 -38.71
CA TYR A 26 -15.77 5.68 -38.60
C TYR A 26 -14.56 6.15 -37.79
N GLU A 27 -14.08 5.31 -36.87
CA GLU A 27 -12.80 5.52 -36.20
C GLU A 27 -11.72 4.67 -36.87
N ILE A 28 -10.67 5.32 -37.36
CA ILE A 28 -9.49 4.64 -37.94
C ILE A 28 -8.36 4.72 -36.94
N ILE A 29 -7.86 3.56 -36.53
CA ILE A 29 -6.75 3.40 -35.62
C ILE A 29 -5.51 3.02 -36.43
N ASP A 30 -4.45 3.82 -36.33
CA ASP A 30 -3.15 3.46 -36.87
C ASP A 30 -2.46 2.49 -35.89
N GLN A 31 -2.41 1.22 -36.23
CA GLN A 31 -1.78 0.18 -35.41
C GLN A 31 -0.29 0.44 -35.16
N ASN A 32 0.38 1.22 -36.02
CA ASN A 32 1.79 1.58 -35.87
C ASN A 32 1.99 2.86 -34.99
N SER A 33 0.91 3.50 -34.55
CA SER A 33 1.00 4.67 -33.69
C SER A 33 1.13 4.33 -32.19
N PHE A 34 0.95 3.07 -31.82
CA PHE A 34 1.21 2.61 -30.47
C PHE A 34 2.71 2.51 -30.23
N GLU A 35 3.21 3.24 -29.27
CA GLU A 35 4.58 3.06 -28.81
C GLU A 35 4.68 1.78 -28.00
N VAL A 36 5.42 0.82 -28.51
CA VAL A 36 5.77 -0.39 -27.79
C VAL A 36 7.20 -0.24 -27.31
N PRO A 37 7.44 0.05 -26.02
CA PRO A 37 8.75 0.48 -25.52
C PRO A 37 9.88 -0.51 -25.76
N THR A 38 9.55 -1.78 -25.95
CA THR A 38 10.51 -2.88 -25.96
C THR A 38 10.55 -3.70 -27.24
N LEU A 39 9.73 -3.39 -28.24
CA LEU A 39 9.62 -4.16 -29.50
C LEU A 39 10.97 -4.36 -30.21
N ASN A 40 11.89 -3.41 -30.12
CA ASN A 40 13.19 -3.44 -30.78
C ASN A 40 14.37 -3.77 -29.86
N LYS A 41 14.11 -4.18 -28.62
CA LYS A 41 15.14 -4.53 -27.65
C LYS A 41 15.06 -6.01 -27.30
N LYS A 42 16.18 -6.71 -27.42
CA LYS A 42 16.30 -8.04 -26.84
C LYS A 42 16.21 -7.91 -25.31
N LEU A 43 15.15 -8.40 -24.73
CA LEU A 43 15.03 -8.54 -23.29
C LEU A 43 15.73 -9.82 -22.89
N THR A 44 16.64 -9.71 -21.92
CA THR A 44 17.36 -10.86 -21.38
C THR A 44 16.52 -11.66 -20.38
N GLU A 45 15.37 -11.11 -19.99
CA GLU A 45 14.49 -11.70 -18.99
C GLU A 45 13.05 -11.81 -19.50
N SER A 46 12.37 -12.86 -19.05
CA SER A 46 11.00 -13.13 -19.47
C SER A 46 10.03 -12.08 -18.96
N LEU A 47 9.06 -11.80 -19.81
CA LEU A 47 8.01 -10.83 -19.57
C LEU A 47 6.91 -11.40 -18.69
N GLY A 48 6.25 -10.55 -17.94
CA GLY A 48 5.11 -10.94 -17.11
C GLY A 48 5.45 -11.91 -15.97
N ILE A 49 6.73 -12.27 -15.78
CA ILE A 49 7.13 -13.11 -14.65
C ILE A 49 7.37 -12.21 -13.43
N PRO A 50 6.74 -12.51 -12.29
CA PRO A 50 6.97 -11.79 -11.04
C PRO A 50 8.45 -11.70 -10.68
N GLY A 51 8.89 -10.55 -10.19
CA GLY A 51 10.29 -10.31 -9.80
C GLY A 51 11.27 -10.07 -10.96
N LYS A 52 10.81 -10.09 -12.22
CA LYS A 52 11.65 -9.77 -13.37
C LYS A 52 11.71 -8.27 -13.65
N LYS A 53 12.77 -7.83 -14.35
CA LYS A 53 13.04 -6.40 -14.65
C LYS A 53 12.13 -5.78 -15.71
N SER A 54 11.11 -6.50 -16.15
CA SER A 54 10.13 -6.01 -17.10
C SER A 54 8.76 -6.65 -16.90
N ILE A 55 7.73 -5.97 -17.37
CA ILE A 55 6.35 -6.45 -17.38
C ILE A 55 5.78 -6.41 -18.79
N SER A 56 4.90 -7.36 -19.10
CA SER A 56 4.07 -7.32 -20.31
C SER A 56 2.79 -6.55 -20.02
N ILE A 57 2.45 -5.67 -20.92
CA ILE A 57 1.16 -5.00 -20.99
C ILE A 57 0.56 -5.17 -22.40
N PRO A 58 -0.75 -4.97 -22.60
CA PRO A 58 -1.40 -5.22 -23.89
C PRO A 58 -0.76 -4.51 -25.09
N LEU A 59 -0.08 -3.39 -24.88
CA LEU A 59 0.57 -2.60 -25.94
C LEU A 59 2.10 -2.72 -25.93
N GLY A 60 2.67 -3.62 -25.16
CA GLY A 60 4.12 -3.82 -25.12
C GLY A 60 4.65 -4.17 -23.74
N GLU A 61 5.88 -3.72 -23.46
CA GLU A 61 6.60 -4.05 -22.25
C GLU A 61 7.16 -2.79 -21.60
N VAL A 62 7.19 -2.79 -20.29
CA VAL A 62 7.84 -1.74 -19.49
C VAL A 62 8.98 -2.35 -18.70
N LYS A 63 10.16 -1.77 -18.84
CA LYS A 63 11.33 -2.16 -18.04
C LYS A 63 11.12 -1.67 -16.61
N ILE A 64 11.34 -2.56 -15.63
CA ILE A 64 11.37 -2.18 -14.22
C ILE A 64 12.64 -1.35 -13.97
N THR A 65 12.45 -0.07 -13.67
CA THR A 65 13.53 0.90 -13.39
C THR A 65 13.59 1.29 -11.93
N ARG A 66 12.48 1.19 -11.21
CA ARG A 66 12.38 1.37 -9.77
C ARG A 66 12.39 0.00 -9.09
N GLN A 67 13.49 -0.34 -8.44
CA GLN A 67 13.63 -1.58 -7.67
C GLN A 67 13.51 -1.26 -6.19
N VAL A 68 12.75 -2.08 -5.47
CA VAL A 68 12.65 -2.01 -4.00
C VAL A 68 13.86 -2.70 -3.39
N LYS A 69 14.51 -2.02 -2.43
CA LYS A 69 15.70 -2.52 -1.73
C LYS A 69 15.36 -3.01 -0.34
N SER A 70 14.46 -2.33 0.34
CA SER A 70 14.02 -2.70 1.68
C SER A 70 12.57 -2.29 1.92
N LEU A 71 11.92 -2.96 2.86
CA LEU A 71 10.62 -2.62 3.39
C LEU A 71 10.65 -2.70 4.92
N THR A 72 10.44 -1.57 5.58
CA THR A 72 10.26 -1.51 7.02
C THR A 72 8.79 -1.35 7.36
N VAL A 73 8.25 -2.29 8.11
CA VAL A 73 6.87 -2.26 8.60
C VAL A 73 6.84 -1.65 9.99
N TYR A 74 6.05 -0.60 10.18
CA TYR A 74 5.76 0.01 11.47
C TYR A 74 4.36 -0.40 11.92
N PHE A 75 4.31 -1.42 12.77
CA PHE A 75 3.10 -1.99 13.29
C PHE A 75 2.74 -1.34 14.63
N ARG A 76 1.58 -0.70 14.70
CA ARG A 76 1.10 -0.04 15.92
C ARG A 76 0.10 -0.95 16.63
N SER A 77 0.33 -1.27 17.90
CA SER A 77 -0.57 -2.08 18.71
C SER A 77 -1.00 -1.39 20.00
N CYS A 78 -2.25 -1.66 20.40
CA CYS A 78 -2.77 -1.27 21.69
C CYS A 78 -3.92 -2.19 22.09
N ALA A 79 -3.69 -3.11 23.02
CA ALA A 79 -4.72 -4.07 23.46
C ALA A 79 -5.74 -3.46 24.43
N LYS A 80 -5.48 -2.30 25.01
CA LYS A 80 -6.33 -1.67 26.05
C LYS A 80 -7.44 -0.77 25.51
N VAL A 81 -7.42 -0.42 24.24
CA VAL A 81 -8.40 0.53 23.70
C VAL A 81 -9.78 -0.10 23.61
N HIS A 82 -10.72 0.45 24.35
CA HIS A 82 -12.14 0.24 24.11
C HIS A 82 -12.56 1.06 22.89
N LEU A 83 -13.44 0.52 22.06
CA LEU A 83 -13.99 1.28 20.92
C LEU A 83 -14.65 2.56 21.45
N TRP A 84 -14.19 3.70 20.96
CA TRP A 84 -14.58 5.03 21.45
C TRP A 84 -16.03 5.40 21.16
N GLU A 85 -16.62 4.77 20.16
CA GLU A 85 -17.97 5.08 19.72
C GLU A 85 -18.82 3.82 19.65
N GLN A 86 -20.03 3.93 20.12
CA GLN A 86 -21.02 2.86 20.11
C GLN A 86 -21.36 2.35 18.69
N ASN A 87 -21.00 3.11 17.65
CA ASN A 87 -21.28 2.79 16.25
C ASN A 87 -20.16 2.01 15.55
N LYS A 88 -18.98 1.87 16.17
CA LYS A 88 -17.86 1.11 15.57
C LYS A 88 -18.02 -0.36 15.91
N THR A 89 -18.33 -1.18 14.92
CA THR A 89 -18.46 -2.63 15.10
C THR A 89 -17.23 -3.37 14.61
N ARG A 90 -16.81 -4.39 15.34
CA ARG A 90 -15.83 -5.40 14.92
C ARG A 90 -16.55 -6.56 14.28
N ILE A 91 -15.86 -7.20 13.32
CA ILE A 91 -16.44 -8.31 12.55
C ILE A 91 -16.64 -9.59 13.37
N PHE A 92 -15.79 -9.82 14.37
CA PHE A 92 -15.83 -10.99 15.24
C PHE A 92 -16.04 -10.58 16.71
N ALA A 93 -16.77 -11.40 17.47
CA ALA A 93 -16.96 -11.22 18.92
C ALA A 93 -15.72 -11.69 19.70
N GLN A 94 -14.58 -11.03 19.48
CA GLN A 94 -13.28 -11.35 20.09
C GLN A 94 -12.69 -10.11 20.77
N PRO A 95 -11.82 -10.28 21.79
CA PRO A 95 -11.15 -9.17 22.44
C PRO A 95 -10.17 -8.46 21.47
N LYS A 96 -9.86 -7.20 21.74
CA LYS A 96 -8.93 -6.40 20.93
C LYS A 96 -7.55 -7.05 20.81
N SER A 97 -7.07 -7.71 21.87
CA SER A 97 -5.80 -8.43 21.87
C SER A 97 -5.74 -9.53 20.80
N GLU A 98 -6.84 -10.24 20.56
CA GLU A 98 -6.91 -11.28 19.54
C GLU A 98 -6.78 -10.68 18.12
N TYR A 99 -7.40 -9.53 17.87
CA TYR A 99 -7.25 -8.81 16.60
C TYR A 99 -5.81 -8.38 16.38
N SER A 100 -5.18 -7.78 17.39
CA SER A 100 -3.81 -7.30 17.32
C SER A 100 -2.81 -8.44 17.06
N LEU A 101 -2.95 -9.57 17.77
CA LEU A 101 -2.09 -10.74 17.57
C LEU A 101 -2.26 -11.37 16.18
N ARG A 102 -3.51 -11.54 15.70
CA ARG A 102 -3.78 -12.06 14.35
C ARG A 102 -3.31 -11.12 13.25
N SER A 103 -3.46 -9.82 13.45
CA SER A 103 -2.94 -8.80 12.54
C SER A 103 -1.43 -8.91 12.41
N LEU A 104 -0.69 -8.91 13.53
CA LEU A 104 0.77 -9.08 13.51
C LEU A 104 1.17 -10.43 12.89
N LYS A 105 0.51 -11.53 13.27
CA LYS A 105 0.76 -12.85 12.69
C LYS A 105 0.61 -12.85 11.17
N SER A 106 -0.42 -12.19 10.65
CA SER A 106 -0.68 -12.10 9.22
C SER A 106 0.44 -11.36 8.48
N ILE A 107 0.95 -10.27 9.05
CA ILE A 107 2.11 -9.52 8.51
C ILE A 107 3.37 -10.37 8.50
N LEU A 108 3.68 -11.05 9.62
CA LEU A 108 4.86 -11.91 9.70
C LEU A 108 4.80 -13.05 8.68
N LYS A 109 3.63 -13.67 8.50
CA LYS A 109 3.41 -14.69 7.44
C LYS A 109 3.60 -14.11 6.03
N ALA A 110 3.09 -12.90 5.80
CA ALA A 110 3.19 -12.26 4.49
C ALA A 110 4.64 -11.84 4.17
N ILE A 111 5.40 -11.38 5.16
CA ILE A 111 6.84 -11.09 5.01
C ILE A 111 7.62 -12.37 4.74
N THR A 112 7.41 -13.45 5.54
CA THR A 112 8.07 -14.74 5.31
C THR A 112 7.85 -15.22 3.87
N TYR A 113 6.61 -15.13 3.38
CA TYR A 113 6.31 -15.48 2.00
C TYR A 113 7.04 -14.60 0.98
N ALA A 114 7.13 -13.30 1.26
CA ALA A 114 7.83 -12.35 0.37
C ALA A 114 9.34 -12.60 0.37
N GLU A 115 9.97 -12.87 1.51
CA GLU A 115 11.40 -13.22 1.63
C GLU A 115 11.75 -14.47 0.81
N GLU A 116 10.91 -15.50 0.84
CA GLU A 116 11.11 -16.72 0.03
C GLU A 116 11.10 -16.45 -1.49
N LYS A 117 10.48 -15.38 -1.94
CA LYS A 117 10.26 -15.07 -3.37
C LYS A 117 11.09 -13.89 -3.88
N LEU A 118 11.44 -12.96 -3.00
CA LEU A 118 12.12 -11.71 -3.33
C LEU A 118 13.39 -11.54 -2.49
N ASN A 119 14.40 -12.38 -2.76
CA ASN A 119 15.64 -12.46 -1.98
C ASN A 119 16.48 -11.16 -2.01
N SER A 120 16.18 -10.22 -2.91
CA SER A 120 16.89 -8.95 -3.04
C SER A 120 16.33 -7.82 -2.16
N VAL A 121 15.25 -8.09 -1.43
CA VAL A 121 14.59 -7.09 -0.58
C VAL A 121 14.84 -7.42 0.88
N ASN A 122 15.30 -6.44 1.64
CA ASN A 122 15.47 -6.57 3.09
C ASN A 122 14.18 -6.19 3.82
N TYR A 123 13.73 -7.03 4.74
CA TYR A 123 12.50 -6.80 5.51
C TYR A 123 12.81 -6.58 6.98
N LYS A 124 12.13 -5.60 7.59
CA LYS A 124 12.21 -5.31 9.03
C LYS A 124 10.82 -4.97 9.56
N VAL A 125 10.53 -5.37 10.79
CA VAL A 125 9.30 -5.01 11.48
C VAL A 125 9.63 -4.28 12.79
N ILE A 126 8.99 -3.15 13.01
CA ILE A 126 9.05 -2.41 14.27
C ILE A 126 7.63 -2.40 14.84
N VAL A 127 7.44 -3.12 15.93
CA VAL A 127 6.19 -3.16 16.67
C VAL A 127 6.24 -2.07 17.73
N ILE A 128 5.28 -1.15 17.70
CA ILE A 128 5.15 -0.05 18.66
C ILE A 128 3.90 -0.32 19.47
N ASP A 129 4.06 -0.76 20.70
CA ASP A 129 2.96 -1.06 21.59
C ASP A 129 2.68 0.10 22.54
N ASP A 130 1.44 0.56 22.54
CA ASP A 130 1.00 1.64 23.42
C ASP A 130 0.46 1.08 24.73
N ASN A 131 1.37 0.84 25.66
CA ASN A 131 1.08 0.58 27.07
C ASN A 131 0.08 -0.56 27.33
N SER A 132 0.16 -1.65 26.55
CA SER A 132 -0.65 -2.84 26.74
C SER A 132 -0.27 -3.61 28.03
N GLU A 133 -1.12 -4.54 28.43
CA GLU A 133 -0.87 -5.37 29.61
C GLU A 133 0.29 -6.34 29.41
N LYS A 134 0.97 -6.67 30.51
CA LYS A 134 2.15 -7.55 30.49
C LYS A 134 1.86 -8.90 29.83
N ASN A 135 0.70 -9.49 30.05
CA ASN A 135 0.34 -10.78 29.45
C ASN A 135 0.27 -10.67 27.91
N PHE A 136 -0.32 -9.60 27.38
CA PHE A 136 -0.38 -9.37 25.95
C PHE A 136 1.02 -9.16 25.35
N LEU A 137 1.90 -8.41 26.02
CA LEU A 137 3.29 -8.23 25.59
C LEU A 137 4.05 -9.56 25.54
N MET A 138 3.83 -10.45 26.53
CA MET A 138 4.40 -11.81 26.51
C MET A 138 3.88 -12.64 25.31
N ASP A 139 2.60 -12.52 24.97
CA ASP A 139 2.04 -13.22 23.80
C ASP A 139 2.59 -12.65 22.49
N LEU A 140 2.76 -11.32 22.38
CA LEU A 140 3.45 -10.69 21.25
C LEU A 140 4.88 -11.21 21.09
N GLU A 141 5.66 -11.22 22.16
CA GLU A 141 7.04 -11.75 22.14
C GLU A 141 7.08 -13.23 21.74
N LYS A 142 6.18 -14.04 22.27
CA LYS A 142 6.06 -15.46 21.92
C LYS A 142 5.72 -15.64 20.44
N LEU A 143 4.82 -14.82 19.91
CA LEU A 143 4.47 -14.83 18.48
C LEU A 143 5.68 -14.44 17.62
N ILE A 144 6.35 -13.34 17.94
CA ILE A 144 7.51 -12.84 17.20
C ILE A 144 8.62 -13.91 17.12
N LYS A 145 8.91 -14.60 18.24
CA LYS A 145 9.95 -15.65 18.29
C LYS A 145 9.68 -16.86 17.39
N GLN A 146 8.49 -17.02 16.84
CA GLN A 146 8.17 -18.10 15.89
C GLN A 146 8.67 -17.80 14.47
N TYR A 147 9.09 -16.57 14.18
CA TYR A 147 9.52 -16.13 12.86
C TYR A 147 10.98 -15.72 12.86
N LYS A 148 11.65 -15.93 11.72
CA LYS A 148 13.07 -15.56 11.53
C LYS A 148 13.25 -14.16 10.93
N ILE A 149 12.26 -13.28 11.13
CA ILE A 149 12.26 -11.92 10.63
C ILE A 149 12.93 -11.01 11.66
N ASP A 150 13.62 -9.96 11.22
CA ASP A 150 14.10 -8.89 12.10
C ASP A 150 12.93 -8.10 12.66
N VAL A 151 12.56 -8.38 13.90
CA VAL A 151 11.43 -7.74 14.60
C VAL A 151 11.93 -7.08 15.88
N ARG A 152 11.69 -5.77 16.01
CA ARG A 152 11.95 -5.01 17.22
C ARG A 152 10.64 -4.60 17.88
N LEU A 153 10.44 -4.93 19.15
CA LEU A 153 9.32 -4.48 19.97
C LEU A 153 9.72 -3.26 20.79
N ILE A 154 8.91 -2.21 20.71
CA ILE A 154 9.08 -0.94 21.45
C ILE A 154 7.81 -0.72 22.26
N SER A 155 7.97 -0.63 23.59
CA SER A 155 6.89 -0.18 24.47
C SER A 155 6.86 1.35 24.48
N LEU A 156 5.75 1.91 24.08
CA LEU A 156 5.51 3.35 24.07
C LEU A 156 4.93 3.79 25.40
N ASN A 157 5.52 4.82 25.99
CA ASN A 157 4.87 5.56 27.06
C ASN A 157 4.18 6.79 26.43
N SER A 158 2.90 6.69 26.15
CA SER A 158 2.13 7.75 25.49
C SER A 158 2.12 9.07 26.27
N ARG A 159 2.34 9.03 27.61
CA ARG A 159 2.45 10.24 28.44
C ARG A 159 3.62 11.15 28.08
N GLU A 160 4.66 10.61 27.46
CA GLU A 160 5.80 11.41 26.97
C GLU A 160 5.40 12.34 25.80
N TYR A 161 4.21 12.15 25.23
CA TYR A 161 3.71 12.89 24.07
C TYR A 161 2.43 13.69 24.34
N GLU A 162 1.96 13.77 25.60
CA GLU A 162 0.72 14.48 25.97
C GLU A 162 0.72 15.95 25.57
N ASP A 163 1.89 16.60 25.57
CA ASP A 163 2.04 17.99 25.12
C ASP A 163 2.08 18.17 23.59
N ILE A 164 2.23 17.05 22.84
CA ILE A 164 2.43 17.06 21.38
C ILE A 164 1.22 16.49 20.68
N THR A 165 0.60 15.45 21.26
CA THR A 165 -0.51 14.70 20.64
C THR A 165 -1.72 14.70 21.57
N GLN A 166 -2.92 14.68 20.97
CA GLN A 166 -4.16 14.80 21.73
C GLN A 166 -4.60 13.49 22.43
N ASP A 167 -4.14 12.34 21.95
CA ASP A 167 -4.43 11.03 22.55
C ASP A 167 -3.35 9.99 22.27
N THR A 168 -3.52 8.81 22.88
CA THR A 168 -2.56 7.71 22.79
C THR A 168 -2.41 7.16 21.38
N ASN A 169 -3.48 7.15 20.58
CA ASN A 169 -3.42 6.72 19.18
C ASN A 169 -2.50 7.63 18.36
N PHE A 170 -2.66 8.95 18.50
CA PHE A 170 -1.79 9.93 17.84
C PHE A 170 -0.35 9.84 18.34
N ALA A 171 -0.11 9.57 19.61
CA ALA A 171 1.23 9.34 20.14
C ALA A 171 1.93 8.16 19.44
N SER A 172 1.22 7.07 19.22
CA SER A 172 1.77 5.91 18.50
C SER A 172 2.03 6.19 17.01
N ILE A 173 1.17 6.98 16.35
CA ILE A 173 1.39 7.48 14.99
C ILE A 173 2.65 8.36 14.94
N TYR A 174 2.71 9.35 15.81
CA TYR A 174 3.84 10.28 15.88
C TYR A 174 5.17 9.55 16.09
N LYS A 175 5.23 8.62 17.06
CA LYS A 175 6.41 7.79 17.31
C LYS A 175 6.80 6.96 16.10
N SER A 176 5.84 6.33 15.41
CA SER A 176 6.10 5.54 14.20
C SER A 176 6.69 6.41 13.09
N TYR A 177 6.22 7.65 12.94
CA TYR A 177 6.71 8.59 11.94
C TYR A 177 8.13 9.07 12.23
N LEU A 178 8.45 9.39 13.51
CA LEU A 178 9.81 9.74 13.90
C LEU A 178 10.79 8.60 13.57
N LEU A 179 10.46 7.38 13.99
CA LEU A 179 11.29 6.19 13.72
C LEU A 179 11.43 5.92 12.21
N ALA A 180 10.35 6.06 11.45
CA ALA A 180 10.39 5.86 10.01
C ALA A 180 11.28 6.91 9.31
N LYS A 181 11.21 8.18 9.74
CA LYS A 181 12.08 9.23 9.22
C LYS A 181 13.54 8.98 9.51
N GLU A 182 13.86 8.40 10.65
CA GLU A 182 15.24 8.13 11.05
C GLU A 182 15.79 6.83 10.45
N GLU A 183 15.05 5.73 10.58
CA GLU A 183 15.58 4.37 10.42
C GLU A 183 15.20 3.68 9.11
N ALA A 184 14.17 4.12 8.39
CA ALA A 184 13.79 3.48 7.13
C ALA A 184 14.76 3.82 6.01
N ASP A 185 15.04 2.87 5.12
CA ASP A 185 15.97 3.05 3.99
C ASP A 185 15.25 3.28 2.66
N ASP A 186 14.16 2.55 2.37
CA ASP A 186 13.48 2.60 1.08
C ASP A 186 11.96 2.66 1.25
N LEU A 187 11.24 1.54 1.36
CA LEU A 187 9.81 1.53 1.58
C LEU A 187 9.44 1.47 3.06
N ILE A 188 8.39 2.20 3.40
CA ILE A 188 7.79 2.29 4.73
C ILE A 188 6.36 1.77 4.63
N TYR A 189 5.97 0.86 5.49
CA TYR A 189 4.60 0.40 5.59
C TYR A 189 4.08 0.61 7.01
N PHE A 190 3.17 1.57 7.16
CA PHE A 190 2.46 1.81 8.42
C PHE A 190 1.24 0.90 8.51
N VAL A 191 1.06 0.23 9.65
CA VAL A 191 0.00 -0.76 9.85
C VAL A 191 -0.65 -0.60 11.22
N GLU A 192 -1.97 -0.56 11.23
CA GLU A 192 -2.79 -0.63 12.44
C GLU A 192 -3.12 -2.08 12.81
N ASP A 193 -3.34 -2.33 14.10
CA ASP A 193 -3.49 -3.69 14.64
C ASP A 193 -4.87 -4.34 14.44
N ASP A 194 -5.67 -3.81 13.54
CA ASP A 194 -6.94 -4.38 13.10
C ASP A 194 -7.01 -4.67 11.59
N TYR A 195 -5.85 -4.68 10.92
CA TYR A 195 -5.70 -5.10 9.53
C TYR A 195 -5.09 -6.50 9.44
N ILE A 196 -5.86 -7.47 8.94
CA ILE A 196 -5.38 -8.85 8.73
C ILE A 196 -5.09 -9.06 7.25
N HIS A 197 -3.85 -9.44 6.93
CA HIS A 197 -3.34 -9.50 5.58
C HIS A 197 -3.45 -10.91 4.97
N GLU A 198 -3.67 -10.97 3.67
CA GLU A 198 -3.44 -12.19 2.90
C GLU A 198 -1.95 -12.55 2.89
N LYS A 199 -1.67 -13.85 2.80
CA LYS A 199 -0.27 -14.35 2.74
C LYS A 199 0.57 -13.70 1.64
N ILE A 200 -0.06 -13.37 0.49
CA ILE A 200 0.64 -12.76 -0.65
C ILE A 200 0.78 -11.23 -0.55
N ALA A 201 0.23 -10.59 0.47
CA ALA A 201 0.05 -9.14 0.49
C ALA A 201 1.36 -8.37 0.30
N ILE A 202 2.40 -8.66 1.09
CA ILE A 202 3.68 -7.96 1.00
C ILE A 202 4.38 -8.21 -0.34
N HIS A 203 4.36 -9.45 -0.83
CA HIS A 203 4.92 -9.80 -2.14
C HIS A 203 4.23 -9.03 -3.27
N GLU A 204 2.90 -9.02 -3.29
CA GLU A 204 2.12 -8.28 -4.29
C GLU A 204 2.38 -6.78 -4.22
N MET A 205 2.40 -6.20 -3.02
CA MET A 205 2.65 -4.77 -2.83
C MET A 205 4.04 -4.36 -3.34
N VAL A 206 5.07 -5.12 -3.04
CA VAL A 206 6.45 -4.83 -3.51
C VAL A 206 6.53 -4.88 -5.02
N LEU A 207 6.03 -5.96 -5.65
CA LEU A 207 6.08 -6.09 -7.12
C LEU A 207 5.21 -5.07 -7.82
N ALA A 208 4.03 -4.79 -7.31
CA ALA A 208 3.15 -3.77 -7.87
C ALA A 208 3.77 -2.37 -7.72
N TYR A 209 4.43 -2.08 -6.58
CA TYR A 209 5.16 -0.84 -6.40
C TYR A 209 6.24 -0.64 -7.47
N GLU A 210 7.10 -1.64 -7.67
CA GLU A 210 8.14 -1.60 -8.71
C GLU A 210 7.57 -1.36 -10.11
N ARG A 211 6.49 -2.07 -10.46
CA ARG A 211 5.85 -1.98 -11.77
C ARG A 211 5.19 -0.64 -12.01
N ILE A 212 4.32 -0.23 -11.10
CA ILE A 212 3.53 0.99 -11.25
C ILE A 212 4.42 2.22 -11.21
N SER A 213 5.37 2.30 -10.26
CA SER A 213 6.30 3.42 -10.17
C SER A 213 7.23 3.51 -11.39
N SER A 214 7.71 2.36 -11.92
CA SER A 214 8.49 2.31 -13.15
C SER A 214 7.69 2.78 -14.37
N GLN A 215 6.43 2.38 -14.47
CA GLN A 215 5.54 2.77 -15.57
C GLN A 215 5.18 4.25 -15.51
N LEU A 216 4.88 4.77 -14.32
CA LEU A 216 4.57 6.18 -14.09
C LEU A 216 5.82 7.07 -14.02
N LYS A 217 7.03 6.48 -13.87
CA LYS A 217 8.32 7.16 -13.68
C LYS A 217 8.31 8.10 -12.48
N ARG A 218 7.66 7.68 -11.40
CA ARG A 218 7.59 8.40 -10.12
C ARG A 218 7.27 7.46 -8.97
N GLU A 219 7.59 7.90 -7.76
CA GLU A 219 7.18 7.24 -6.54
C GLU A 219 5.65 7.29 -6.40
N ILE A 220 5.08 6.31 -5.70
CA ILE A 220 3.63 6.17 -5.47
C ILE A 220 3.35 5.87 -4.01
N ILE A 221 2.08 5.94 -3.64
CA ILE A 221 1.57 5.51 -2.35
C ILE A 221 0.63 4.33 -2.58
N MET A 222 0.63 3.36 -1.67
CA MET A 222 -0.26 2.19 -1.80
C MET A 222 -1.03 1.95 -0.51
N PHE A 223 -2.26 1.52 -0.68
CA PHE A 223 -3.15 1.15 0.40
C PHE A 223 -3.57 -0.32 0.21
N PRO A 224 -3.62 -1.17 1.26
CA PRO A 224 -3.81 -2.61 1.07
C PRO A 224 -5.26 -3.06 0.91
N VAL A 225 -6.24 -2.16 1.12
CA VAL A 225 -7.66 -2.51 1.22
C VAL A 225 -8.46 -1.89 0.09
N ASP A 226 -9.37 -2.66 -0.47
CA ASP A 226 -10.37 -2.24 -1.45
C ASP A 226 -11.69 -1.95 -0.73
N TYR A 227 -11.97 -0.68 -0.46
CA TYR A 227 -13.13 -0.28 0.34
C TYR A 227 -14.43 -0.20 -0.44
N PRO A 228 -15.59 -0.44 0.22
CA PRO A 228 -16.91 -0.35 -0.40
C PRO A 228 -17.24 1.02 -1.02
N TYR A 229 -16.76 2.14 -0.44
CA TYR A 229 -17.05 3.47 -0.98
C TYR A 229 -16.58 3.64 -2.42
N LEU A 230 -15.50 2.94 -2.81
CA LEU A 230 -14.94 2.99 -4.15
C LEU A 230 -15.88 2.43 -5.24
N TYR A 231 -16.95 1.74 -4.84
CA TYR A 231 -17.98 1.21 -5.73
C TYR A 231 -19.28 2.00 -5.69
N ALA A 232 -19.42 2.93 -4.74
CA ALA A 232 -20.61 3.74 -4.53
C ALA A 232 -20.45 5.20 -5.01
N GLN A 233 -19.23 5.63 -5.29
CA GLN A 233 -18.93 7.00 -5.71
C GLN A 233 -18.43 7.05 -7.15
N HIS A 234 -18.83 8.10 -7.88
CA HIS A 234 -18.30 8.40 -9.21
C HIS A 234 -17.02 9.24 -9.08
N SER A 235 -15.88 8.59 -8.95
CA SER A 235 -14.59 9.27 -9.00
C SER A 235 -13.84 8.88 -10.25
N PRO A 236 -13.27 9.83 -11.00
CA PRO A 236 -12.37 9.53 -12.11
C PRO A 236 -11.18 8.69 -11.58
N THR A 237 -11.01 7.53 -12.14
CA THR A 237 -9.92 6.64 -11.75
C THR A 237 -9.31 5.96 -12.95
N TYR A 238 -8.13 5.39 -12.77
CA TYR A 238 -7.51 4.48 -13.72
C TYR A 238 -6.95 3.28 -12.99
N ILE A 239 -6.79 2.20 -13.75
CA ILE A 239 -6.36 0.90 -13.23
C ILE A 239 -4.97 0.59 -13.78
N MET A 240 -4.07 0.18 -12.90
CA MET A 240 -2.73 -0.27 -13.21
C MET A 240 -2.61 -1.78 -12.97
N LEU A 241 -1.71 -2.41 -13.69
CA LEU A 241 -1.43 -3.84 -13.56
C LEU A 241 -0.37 -4.06 -12.49
N GLY A 242 -0.71 -4.83 -11.44
CA GLY A 242 0.23 -5.36 -10.47
C GLY A 242 0.78 -6.73 -10.88
N ASP A 243 1.05 -7.61 -9.92
CA ASP A 243 1.45 -8.99 -10.17
C ASP A 243 0.23 -9.94 -10.24
N LYS A 244 -0.53 -10.02 -9.16
CA LYS A 244 -1.74 -10.85 -9.02
C LYS A 244 -3.01 -10.01 -8.89
N ARG A 245 -2.88 -8.71 -8.78
CA ARG A 245 -3.98 -7.77 -8.57
C ARG A 245 -3.94 -6.66 -9.62
N HIS A 246 -5.12 -6.10 -9.90
CA HIS A 246 -5.23 -4.78 -10.49
C HIS A 246 -5.18 -3.72 -9.37
N TRP A 247 -4.67 -2.55 -9.67
CA TRP A 247 -4.51 -1.47 -8.72
C TRP A 247 -5.23 -0.23 -9.23
N ARG A 248 -6.19 0.24 -8.48
CA ARG A 248 -7.01 1.40 -8.79
C ARG A 248 -6.45 2.64 -8.11
N LYS A 249 -6.34 3.76 -8.83
CA LYS A 249 -6.03 5.05 -8.20
C LYS A 249 -7.16 5.43 -7.26
N ILE A 250 -6.80 5.89 -6.06
CA ILE A 250 -7.71 6.38 -5.02
C ILE A 250 -7.23 7.75 -4.53
N ASP A 251 -8.11 8.48 -3.87
CA ASP A 251 -7.88 9.81 -3.29
C ASP A 251 -8.06 9.84 -1.76
N GLN A 252 -8.51 8.75 -1.17
CA GLN A 252 -8.73 8.60 0.26
C GLN A 252 -8.23 7.26 0.78
N SER A 253 -7.66 7.27 1.98
CA SER A 253 -7.25 6.06 2.73
C SER A 253 -7.35 6.33 4.23
N LEU A 254 -7.05 5.31 5.05
CA LEU A 254 -6.88 5.42 6.50
C LEU A 254 -5.37 5.40 6.86
N ALA A 255 -5.05 5.25 8.16
CA ALA A 255 -3.69 5.33 8.66
C ALA A 255 -2.79 4.12 8.33
N THR A 256 -3.30 3.12 7.60
CA THR A 256 -2.52 1.96 7.11
C THR A 256 -2.16 2.17 5.65
N PHE A 257 -0.90 2.48 5.32
CA PHE A 257 -0.45 2.74 3.95
C PHE A 257 1.05 2.46 3.77
N LEU A 258 1.46 2.23 2.52
CA LEU A 258 2.84 2.06 2.09
C LEU A 258 3.29 3.27 1.28
N ILE A 259 4.49 3.77 1.57
CA ILE A 259 5.08 4.95 0.94
C ILE A 259 6.61 4.81 0.86
N SER A 260 7.27 5.45 -0.11
CA SER A 260 8.71 5.53 -0.10
C SER A 260 9.23 6.52 0.94
N LYS A 261 10.44 6.28 1.45
CA LYS A 261 11.16 7.20 2.33
C LYS A 261 11.28 8.59 1.71
N GLU A 262 11.53 8.65 0.40
CA GLU A 262 11.64 9.90 -0.34
C GLU A 262 10.35 10.72 -0.24
N HIS A 263 9.20 10.12 -0.57
CA HIS A 263 7.89 10.81 -0.47
C HIS A 263 7.52 11.10 0.99
N PHE A 264 7.81 10.20 1.91
CA PHE A 264 7.53 10.41 3.32
C PHE A 264 8.26 11.64 3.87
N VAL A 265 9.54 11.80 3.53
CA VAL A 265 10.33 12.98 3.93
C VAL A 265 9.87 14.24 3.19
N LYS A 266 9.55 14.13 1.89
CA LYS A 266 9.05 15.25 1.08
C LYS A 266 7.78 15.88 1.65
N TYR A 267 6.87 15.06 2.15
CA TYR A 267 5.57 15.51 2.71
C TYR A 267 5.54 15.45 4.23
N TRP A 268 6.68 15.55 4.88
CA TRP A 268 6.83 15.43 6.32
C TRP A 268 5.83 16.27 7.13
N ASP A 269 5.61 17.52 6.73
CA ASP A 269 4.72 18.43 7.45
C ASP A 269 3.26 17.93 7.46
N ASN A 270 2.79 17.33 6.35
CA ASN A 270 1.47 16.71 6.28
C ASN A 270 1.35 15.50 7.23
N PHE A 271 2.39 14.66 7.30
CA PHE A 271 2.40 13.51 8.20
C PHE A 271 2.45 13.93 9.67
N ILE A 272 3.22 14.94 10.00
CA ILE A 272 3.26 15.49 11.37
C ILE A 272 1.93 16.16 11.72
N GLU A 273 1.33 16.93 10.82
CA GLU A 273 0.00 17.50 11.05
C GLU A 273 -1.04 16.40 11.35
N PHE A 274 -1.04 15.30 10.57
CA PHE A 274 -1.93 14.16 10.84
C PHE A 274 -1.67 13.53 12.22
N ALA A 275 -0.42 13.46 12.67
CA ALA A 275 -0.05 12.86 13.94
C ALA A 275 -0.28 13.76 15.16
N THR A 276 -0.47 15.08 14.99
CA THR A 276 -0.50 16.06 16.09
C THR A 276 -1.75 16.93 16.15
N ILE A 277 -2.47 17.06 15.02
CA ILE A 277 -3.65 17.94 14.94
C ILE A 277 -4.87 17.11 14.58
N VAL A 278 -5.94 17.22 15.39
CA VAL A 278 -7.23 16.60 15.05
C VAL A 278 -7.88 17.37 13.91
N SER A 279 -8.05 16.67 12.79
CA SER A 279 -8.77 17.16 11.61
C SER A 279 -10.11 16.44 11.48
N ASP A 280 -11.01 16.99 10.68
CA ASP A 280 -12.26 16.32 10.29
C ASP A 280 -12.37 16.29 8.75
N PRO A 281 -12.28 15.09 8.11
CA PRO A 281 -11.88 13.80 8.70
C PRO A 281 -10.43 13.81 9.22
N ALA A 282 -10.10 12.90 10.14
CA ALA A 282 -8.77 12.82 10.75
C ALA A 282 -7.66 12.69 9.70
N GLU A 283 -7.90 11.92 8.64
CA GLU A 283 -6.95 11.65 7.55
C GLU A 283 -6.81 12.78 6.52
N LYS A 284 -7.48 13.92 6.70
CA LYS A 284 -7.43 15.07 5.76
C LYS A 284 -6.00 15.50 5.40
N PRO A 285 -5.01 15.56 6.31
CA PRO A 285 -3.64 15.86 5.94
C PRO A 285 -3.01 14.85 4.98
N LEU A 286 -3.35 13.56 5.10
CA LEU A 286 -2.91 12.50 4.18
C LEU A 286 -3.58 12.65 2.82
N HIS A 287 -4.89 12.93 2.78
CA HIS A 287 -5.64 13.09 1.54
C HIS A 287 -5.10 14.24 0.69
N ARG A 288 -4.61 15.32 1.30
CA ARG A 288 -3.92 16.41 0.57
C ARG A 288 -2.64 15.92 -0.14
N VAL A 289 -1.94 14.93 0.42
CA VAL A 289 -0.80 14.31 -0.26
C VAL A 289 -1.27 13.53 -1.49
N TYR A 290 -2.43 12.83 -1.41
CA TYR A 290 -2.97 12.04 -2.52
C TYR A 290 -3.57 12.89 -3.65
N GLU A 291 -3.89 14.15 -3.41
CA GLU A 291 -4.23 15.12 -4.46
C GLU A 291 -3.04 15.42 -5.38
N ILE A 292 -1.82 15.35 -4.83
CA ILE A 292 -0.57 15.65 -5.54
C ILE A 292 0.07 14.35 -6.06
N GLU A 293 0.14 13.34 -5.21
CA GLU A 293 0.78 12.06 -5.52
C GLU A 293 -0.27 10.98 -5.76
N SER A 294 0.11 9.96 -6.54
CA SER A 294 -0.83 8.86 -6.82
C SER A 294 -0.83 7.85 -5.69
N CYS A 295 -2.01 7.63 -5.13
CA CYS A 295 -2.29 6.53 -4.20
C CYS A 295 -3.09 5.43 -4.91
N PHE A 296 -2.76 4.16 -4.64
CA PHE A 296 -3.38 3.01 -5.28
C PHE A 296 -3.90 2.01 -4.26
N SER A 297 -5.04 1.40 -4.57
CA SER A 297 -5.69 0.34 -3.83
C SER A 297 -5.82 -0.92 -4.70
N PRO A 298 -5.60 -2.14 -4.16
CA PRO A 298 -5.67 -3.37 -4.95
C PRO A 298 -7.12 -3.83 -5.20
N ILE A 299 -7.35 -4.52 -6.29
CA ILE A 299 -8.62 -5.18 -6.64
C ILE A 299 -8.33 -6.64 -6.95
N PRO A 300 -8.86 -7.60 -6.20
CA PRO A 300 -9.47 -7.48 -4.89
C PRO A 300 -8.47 -7.11 -3.78
N SER A 301 -9.00 -6.85 -2.58
CA SER A 301 -8.26 -6.45 -1.38
C SER A 301 -7.12 -7.42 -1.04
N LEU A 302 -6.05 -6.90 -0.43
CA LEU A 302 -4.94 -7.68 0.12
C LEU A 302 -4.98 -7.78 1.65
N ALA A 303 -5.84 -7.00 2.27
CA ALA A 303 -6.04 -7.03 3.71
C ALA A 303 -7.52 -6.85 4.07
N LEU A 304 -7.90 -7.39 5.20
CA LEU A 304 -9.18 -7.20 5.84
C LEU A 304 -9.05 -6.14 6.92
N HIS A 305 -9.78 -5.03 6.80
CA HIS A 305 -9.99 -4.10 7.89
C HIS A 305 -11.11 -4.62 8.81
N CYS A 306 -10.79 -4.92 10.06
CA CYS A 306 -11.69 -5.64 10.97
C CYS A 306 -12.58 -4.74 11.85
N THR A 307 -12.42 -3.44 11.75
CA THR A 307 -13.19 -2.43 12.49
C THR A 307 -14.03 -1.58 11.54
N ASN A 308 -15.09 -0.95 12.02
CA ASN A 308 -16.02 -0.15 11.20
C ASN A 308 -16.68 -0.93 10.05
N VAL A 309 -16.93 -2.21 10.25
CA VAL A 309 -17.43 -3.10 9.19
C VAL A 309 -18.81 -2.71 8.62
N ASN A 310 -19.55 -1.86 9.31
CA ASN A 310 -20.82 -1.29 8.89
C ASN A 310 -20.71 0.11 8.24
N SER A 311 -19.49 0.58 7.97
CA SER A 311 -19.23 1.87 7.35
C SER A 311 -18.80 1.73 5.88
N ILE A 312 -18.60 2.87 5.22
CA ILE A 312 -18.02 2.94 3.87
C ILE A 312 -16.57 2.43 3.80
N TYR A 313 -15.90 2.32 4.94
CA TYR A 313 -14.57 1.73 5.13
C TYR A 313 -14.62 0.32 5.73
N GLY A 314 -15.76 -0.35 5.59
CA GLY A 314 -16.00 -1.69 6.14
C GLY A 314 -15.47 -2.82 5.28
N LEU A 315 -16.25 -3.90 5.20
CA LEU A 315 -15.85 -5.12 4.51
C LEU A 315 -15.63 -4.90 3.01
N SER A 316 -14.46 -5.25 2.57
CA SER A 316 -14.12 -5.25 1.14
C SER A 316 -14.92 -6.28 0.37
N PRO A 317 -15.34 -5.98 -0.88
CA PRO A 317 -15.96 -6.99 -1.73
C PRO A 317 -14.91 -8.04 -2.15
N ASN A 318 -15.41 -9.25 -2.45
CA ASN A 318 -14.59 -10.35 -3.01
C ASN A 318 -13.41 -10.80 -2.15
N ILE A 319 -13.48 -10.60 -0.83
CA ILE A 319 -12.52 -11.12 0.14
C ILE A 319 -13.21 -12.15 1.05
N ASP A 320 -12.59 -13.30 1.23
CA ASP A 320 -13.07 -14.29 2.22
C ASP A 320 -12.53 -13.93 3.61
N TRP A 321 -13.23 -13.00 4.27
CA TRP A 321 -12.84 -12.46 5.57
C TRP A 321 -12.78 -13.53 6.67
N LYS A 322 -13.63 -14.54 6.61
CA LYS A 322 -13.64 -15.64 7.59
C LYS A 322 -12.41 -16.53 7.41
N LYS A 323 -12.09 -16.89 6.17
CA LYS A 323 -10.90 -17.67 5.86
C LYS A 323 -9.61 -16.97 6.31
N ILE A 324 -9.46 -15.68 6.01
CA ILE A 324 -8.27 -14.91 6.43
C ILE A 324 -8.18 -14.86 7.95
N TRP A 325 -9.29 -14.68 8.64
CA TRP A 325 -9.33 -14.71 10.10
C TRP A 325 -8.89 -16.06 10.66
N ASP A 326 -9.47 -17.16 10.16
CA ASP A 326 -9.18 -18.51 10.64
C ASP A 326 -7.73 -18.95 10.34
N GLU A 327 -7.19 -18.60 9.18
CA GLU A 327 -5.80 -18.88 8.81
C GLU A 327 -4.76 -18.18 9.70
N ASN A 328 -5.15 -17.14 10.42
CA ASN A 328 -4.30 -16.39 11.35
C ASN A 328 -4.61 -16.66 12.84
N GLN A 329 -5.33 -17.72 13.14
CA GLN A 329 -5.51 -18.21 14.51
C GLN A 329 -4.18 -18.51 15.17
N LEU A 330 -4.05 -18.16 16.46
CA LEU A 330 -2.81 -18.30 17.25
C LEU A 330 -2.54 -19.75 17.63
#